data_e09598a265582025092de7d4003ff70d
#
_entry.id   e09598a265582025092de7d4003ff70d
#
_cell.length_a   1.000
_cell.length_b   1.000
_cell.length_c   1.000
_cell.angle_alpha   90.00
_cell.angle_beta   90.00
_cell.angle_gamma   90.00
#
_symmetry.space_group_name_H-M   'P 1'
#
loop_
_entity.id
_entity.type
_entity.pdbx_description
1 polymer ?
#
loop_
_entity_poly.entity_id
_entity_poly.type
_entity_poly.pdbx_seq_one_letter_code
_entity_poly.pdbx_strand_id
1 'polypeptide(L)'
;MDERLRLRVHRLVAGYLDGAPPPADLCTEPAAIRAGTAVLYLRLVDAEPPVVRLFSPLLRQLDRTHELLSELNDLNARLSFLRLFWRDGTVYAASELLAKTLTAAELANACDGLADAADYYDERLHSRFGGHLAFTERRVH
;
A
#
# COMPACT_ATOMS: atom_id res chain seq x y z
N MET A 1 14.12 8.65 -15.96
CA MET A 1 12.89 7.93 -16.34
C MET A 1 12.22 8.63 -17.51
N ASP A 2 11.72 7.86 -18.44
CA ASP A 2 11.05 8.35 -19.65
C ASP A 2 9.79 9.14 -19.31
N GLU A 3 9.64 10.31 -19.92
CA GLU A 3 8.47 11.19 -19.73
C GLU A 3 7.16 10.52 -20.18
N ARG A 4 7.22 9.70 -21.23
CA ARG A 4 6.04 8.96 -21.70
C ARG A 4 5.54 7.99 -20.64
N LEU A 5 6.46 7.34 -19.96
CA LEU A 5 6.11 6.40 -18.88
C LEU A 5 5.47 7.14 -17.71
N ARG A 6 6.01 8.29 -17.32
CA ARG A 6 5.44 9.13 -16.26
C ARG A 6 4.01 9.54 -16.59
N LEU A 7 3.78 10.01 -17.83
CA LEU A 7 2.45 10.42 -18.27
C LEU A 7 1.48 9.25 -18.32
N ARG A 8 1.95 8.09 -18.80
CA ARG A 8 1.11 6.90 -18.88
C ARG A 8 0.67 6.42 -17.50
N VAL A 9 1.59 6.35 -16.55
CA VAL A 9 1.27 5.95 -15.19
C VAL A 9 0.32 6.97 -14.55
N HIS A 10 0.58 8.27 -14.74
CA HIS A 10 -0.28 9.33 -14.23
C HIS A 10 -1.72 9.18 -14.74
N ARG A 11 -1.89 8.88 -16.03
CA ARG A 11 -3.22 8.67 -16.62
C ARG A 11 -3.93 7.45 -16.04
N LEU A 12 -3.19 6.36 -15.84
CA LEU A 12 -3.75 5.15 -15.24
C LEU A 12 -4.23 5.41 -13.81
N VAL A 13 -3.43 6.14 -13.04
CA VAL A 13 -3.80 6.49 -11.67
C VAL A 13 -4.99 7.45 -11.65
N ALA A 14 -4.99 8.45 -12.52
CA ALA A 14 -6.11 9.39 -12.63
C ALA A 14 -7.42 8.67 -12.97
N GLY A 15 -7.36 7.69 -13.87
CA GLY A 15 -8.51 6.88 -14.23
C GLY A 15 -9.04 6.03 -13.07
N TYR A 16 -8.14 5.49 -12.26
CA TYR A 16 -8.54 4.71 -11.09
C TYR A 16 -9.17 5.58 -10.00
N LEU A 17 -8.64 6.79 -9.78
CA LEU A 17 -9.12 7.69 -8.72
C LEU A 17 -10.52 8.26 -8.97
N ASP A 18 -10.92 8.37 -10.21
CA ASP A 18 -12.26 8.79 -10.62
C ASP A 18 -12.74 10.05 -9.88
N GLY A 19 -12.29 11.21 -10.32
CA GLY A 19 -12.75 12.50 -9.83
C GLY A 19 -11.68 13.38 -9.20
N ALA A 20 -10.84 12.85 -8.34
CA ALA A 20 -9.75 13.63 -7.74
C ALA A 20 -8.49 13.48 -8.57
N PRO A 21 -7.84 14.57 -8.98
CA PRO A 21 -6.60 14.45 -9.75
C PRO A 21 -5.47 13.94 -8.85
N PRO A 22 -4.59 13.06 -9.37
CA PRO A 22 -3.40 12.66 -8.62
C PRO A 22 -2.38 13.81 -8.59
N PRO A 23 -1.38 13.75 -7.70
CA PRO A 23 -0.28 14.71 -7.73
C PRO A 23 0.38 14.76 -9.11
N ALA A 24 0.89 15.92 -9.48
CA ALA A 24 1.50 16.11 -10.80
C ALA A 24 2.72 15.21 -11.01
N ASP A 25 3.50 14.97 -9.95
CA ASP A 25 4.68 14.11 -10.02
C ASP A 25 4.60 13.01 -8.96
N LEU A 26 4.23 11.81 -9.39
CA LEU A 26 4.11 10.64 -8.51
C LEU A 26 5.47 10.13 -8.01
N CYS A 27 6.57 10.60 -8.59
CA CYS A 27 7.90 10.25 -8.07
C CYS A 27 8.23 11.01 -6.79
N THR A 28 7.72 12.22 -6.63
CA THR A 28 8.03 13.08 -5.49
C THR A 28 6.91 13.13 -4.46
N GLU A 29 5.67 12.95 -4.88
CA GLU A 29 4.52 13.00 -3.98
C GLU A 29 3.60 11.81 -4.25
N PRO A 30 3.30 11.00 -3.24
CA PRO A 30 2.41 9.84 -3.44
C PRO A 30 0.95 10.28 -3.60
N ALA A 31 0.21 9.54 -4.40
CA ALA A 31 -1.24 9.68 -4.45
C ALA A 31 -1.85 8.95 -3.25
N ALA A 32 -2.79 9.58 -2.58
CA ALA A 32 -3.53 8.96 -1.49
C ALA A 32 -4.87 8.43 -2.04
N ILE A 33 -5.13 7.15 -1.81
CA ILE A 33 -6.30 6.47 -2.33
C ILE A 33 -7.12 5.94 -1.16
N ARG A 34 -8.35 6.40 -1.03
CA ARG A 34 -9.25 5.92 0.01
C ARG A 34 -9.97 4.67 -0.47
N ALA A 35 -9.89 3.61 0.32
CA ALA A 35 -10.54 2.35 0.00
C ALA A 35 -11.03 1.70 1.29
N GLY A 36 -12.36 1.69 1.50
CA GLY A 36 -12.93 1.20 2.75
C GLY A 36 -12.46 2.01 3.94
N THR A 37 -11.90 1.35 4.96
CA THR A 37 -11.33 2.01 6.14
C THR A 37 -9.85 2.34 5.96
N ALA A 38 -9.24 1.87 4.89
CA ALA A 38 -7.81 2.05 4.65
C ALA A 38 -7.54 3.25 3.74
N VAL A 39 -6.34 3.79 3.86
CA VAL A 39 -5.79 4.72 2.88
C VAL A 39 -4.55 4.07 2.30
N LEU A 40 -4.53 3.98 0.98
CA LEU A 40 -3.38 3.47 0.24
C LEU A 40 -2.58 4.64 -0.29
N TYR A 41 -1.28 4.46 -0.36
CA TYR A 41 -0.39 5.45 -0.97
C TYR A 41 0.26 4.81 -2.19
N LEU A 42 0.26 5.54 -3.30
CA LEU A 42 0.83 5.08 -4.56
C LEU A 42 1.95 6.01 -4.97
N ARG A 43 3.08 5.43 -5.31
CA ARG A 43 4.27 6.17 -5.72
C ARG A 43 4.87 5.52 -6.96
N LEU A 44 5.37 6.34 -7.87
CA LEU A 44 6.17 5.87 -9.00
C LEU A 44 7.64 5.96 -8.59
N VAL A 45 8.33 4.83 -8.64
CA VAL A 45 9.73 4.75 -8.23
C VAL A 45 10.60 4.63 -9.46
N ASP A 46 11.53 5.59 -9.61
CA ASP A 46 12.50 5.61 -10.70
C ASP A 46 13.64 4.66 -10.34
N ALA A 47 13.39 3.40 -10.56
CA ALA A 47 14.34 2.31 -10.34
C ALA A 47 14.57 1.57 -11.65
N GLU A 48 15.37 0.54 -11.63
CA GLU A 48 15.62 -0.29 -12.81
C GLU A 48 15.22 -1.74 -12.50
N PRO A 49 14.05 -2.18 -13.01
CA PRO A 49 13.07 -1.43 -13.79
C PRO A 49 12.21 -0.48 -12.94
N PRO A 50 11.56 0.52 -13.55
CA PRO A 50 10.65 1.40 -12.82
C PRO A 50 9.46 0.62 -12.26
N VAL A 51 9.04 0.95 -11.05
CA VAL A 51 7.91 0.27 -10.40
C VAL A 51 6.89 1.28 -9.86
N VAL A 52 5.65 0.84 -9.81
CA VAL A 52 4.60 1.52 -9.06
C VAL A 52 4.51 0.82 -7.71
N ARG A 53 4.76 1.56 -6.66
CA ARG A 53 4.72 1.03 -5.29
C ARG A 53 3.47 1.47 -4.58
N LEU A 54 2.74 0.49 -4.06
CA LEU A 54 1.55 0.70 -3.25
C LEU A 54 1.86 0.31 -1.83
N PHE A 55 1.43 1.11 -0.86
CA PHE A 55 1.61 0.75 0.54
C PHE A 55 0.51 1.35 1.40
N SER A 56 0.27 0.72 2.54
CA SER A 56 -0.71 1.18 3.52
C SER A 56 -0.16 0.90 4.91
N PRO A 57 -0.09 1.91 5.80
CA PRO A 57 0.24 1.65 7.18
C PRO A 57 -0.94 0.98 7.88
N LEU A 58 -0.66 -0.05 8.68
CA LEU A 58 -1.68 -0.80 9.43
C LEU A 58 -1.69 -0.43 10.89
N LEU A 59 -0.54 -0.48 11.54
CA LEU A 59 -0.37 -0.23 12.96
C LEU A 59 0.86 0.63 13.21
N ARG A 60 0.76 1.51 14.19
CA ARG A 60 1.87 2.37 14.61
C ARG A 60 2.25 2.09 16.05
N GLN A 61 3.39 2.60 16.47
CA GLN A 61 3.88 2.50 17.84
C GLN A 61 4.01 1.05 18.32
N LEU A 62 4.56 0.20 17.48
CA LEU A 62 4.87 -1.19 17.80
C LEU A 62 6.35 -1.38 17.94
N ASP A 63 6.75 -2.06 19.02
CA ASP A 63 8.13 -2.46 19.21
C ASP A 63 8.48 -3.61 18.26
N ARG A 64 9.76 -3.66 17.89
CA ARG A 64 10.28 -4.75 17.07
C ARG A 64 10.53 -5.97 17.93
N THR A 65 9.53 -6.82 18.07
CA THR A 65 9.64 -8.03 18.86
C THR A 65 9.82 -9.26 17.98
N HIS A 66 10.40 -10.30 18.55
CA HIS A 66 10.56 -11.58 17.86
C HIS A 66 9.21 -12.15 17.44
N GLU A 67 8.22 -12.08 18.33
CA GLU A 67 6.89 -12.61 18.08
C GLU A 67 6.21 -11.90 16.90
N LEU A 68 6.32 -10.57 16.84
CA LEU A 68 5.76 -9.80 15.73
C LEU A 68 6.44 -10.16 14.40
N LEU A 69 7.77 -10.16 14.39
CA LEU A 69 8.51 -10.47 13.16
C LEU A 69 8.24 -11.90 12.68
N SER A 70 8.13 -12.84 13.63
CA SER A 70 7.81 -14.22 13.30
C SER A 70 6.42 -14.33 12.67
N GLU A 71 5.43 -13.65 13.23
CA GLU A 71 4.08 -13.65 12.66
C GLU A 71 4.05 -13.03 11.25
N LEU A 72 4.75 -11.90 11.07
CA LEU A 72 4.82 -11.27 9.73
C LEU A 72 5.48 -12.19 8.72
N ASN A 73 6.54 -12.90 9.13
CA ASN A 73 7.20 -13.87 8.26
C ASN A 73 6.25 -15.01 7.87
N ASP A 74 5.50 -15.53 8.81
CA ASP A 74 4.56 -16.63 8.55
C ASP A 74 3.43 -16.19 7.62
N LEU A 75 2.93 -14.96 7.80
CA LEU A 75 1.91 -14.40 6.91
C LEU A 75 2.47 -14.21 5.51
N ASN A 76 3.68 -13.67 5.38
CA ASN A 76 4.31 -13.47 4.08
C ASN A 76 4.54 -14.77 3.31
N ALA A 77 4.75 -15.86 4.03
CA ALA A 77 4.91 -17.17 3.39
C ALA A 77 3.63 -17.65 2.70
N ARG A 78 2.47 -17.10 3.10
CA ARG A 78 1.16 -17.49 2.55
C ARG A 78 0.55 -16.44 1.64
N LEU A 79 0.98 -15.17 1.75
CA LEU A 79 0.42 -14.09 0.94
C LEU A 79 0.98 -14.12 -0.48
N SER A 80 0.10 -13.82 -1.45
CA SER A 80 0.48 -13.66 -2.85
C SER A 80 0.44 -12.18 -3.20
N PHE A 81 1.47 -11.70 -3.88
CA PHE A 81 1.57 -10.33 -4.42
C PHE A 81 1.62 -9.22 -3.36
N LEU A 82 1.57 -9.57 -2.10
CA LEU A 82 1.57 -8.62 -0.98
C LEU A 82 2.66 -9.02 0.00
N ARG A 83 3.16 -8.03 0.73
CA ARG A 83 4.06 -8.28 1.85
C ARG A 83 3.69 -7.38 3.02
N LEU A 84 3.91 -7.90 4.22
CA LEU A 84 3.75 -7.17 5.47
C LEU A 84 5.14 -7.00 6.08
N PHE A 85 5.44 -5.81 6.58
CA PHE A 85 6.75 -5.59 7.20
C PHE A 85 6.66 -4.51 8.28
N TRP A 86 7.58 -4.60 9.22
CA TRP A 86 7.75 -3.60 10.27
C TRP A 86 8.91 -2.69 9.91
N ARG A 87 8.70 -1.38 10.07
CA ARG A 87 9.75 -0.40 9.85
C ARG A 87 9.50 0.80 10.76
N ASP A 88 10.48 1.12 11.60
CA ASP A 88 10.44 2.31 12.46
C ASP A 88 9.15 2.44 13.26
N GLY A 89 8.72 1.36 13.87
CA GLY A 89 7.53 1.36 14.72
C GLY A 89 6.21 1.12 14.02
N THR A 90 6.21 1.02 12.70
CA THR A 90 4.98 0.86 11.91
C THR A 90 4.99 -0.44 11.14
N VAL A 91 3.84 -1.13 11.14
CA VAL A 91 3.61 -2.28 10.27
C VAL A 91 2.90 -1.79 9.01
N TYR A 92 3.46 -2.12 7.86
CA TYR A 92 2.93 -1.77 6.54
C TYR A 92 2.51 -3.01 5.79
N ALA A 93 1.51 -2.83 4.93
CA ALA A 93 1.23 -3.75 3.83
C ALA A 93 1.67 -3.05 2.53
N ALA A 94 2.30 -3.79 1.63
CA ALA A 94 2.81 -3.22 0.40
C ALA A 94 2.69 -4.17 -0.77
N SER A 95 2.66 -3.59 -1.97
CA SER A 95 2.67 -4.32 -3.23
C SER A 95 3.41 -3.48 -4.27
N GLU A 96 4.01 -4.14 -5.26
CA GLU A 96 4.72 -3.44 -6.32
C GLU A 96 4.34 -4.00 -7.67
N LEU A 97 4.23 -3.11 -8.66
CA LEU A 97 3.87 -3.46 -10.03
C LEU A 97 4.93 -2.89 -10.97
N LEU A 98 5.23 -3.61 -12.04
CA LEU A 98 6.11 -3.10 -13.08
C LEU A 98 5.41 -1.94 -13.80
N ALA A 99 6.06 -0.78 -13.86
CA ALA A 99 5.44 0.40 -14.44
C ALA A 99 5.32 0.30 -15.96
N LYS A 100 6.33 -0.29 -16.63
CA LYS A 100 6.38 -0.31 -18.09
C LYS A 100 5.24 -1.10 -18.73
N THR A 101 4.77 -2.13 -18.05
CA THR A 101 3.72 -3.02 -18.57
C THR A 101 2.41 -2.90 -17.82
N LEU A 102 2.28 -1.90 -16.97
CA LEU A 102 1.10 -1.71 -16.13
C LEU A 102 -0.15 -1.49 -16.97
N THR A 103 -1.24 -2.17 -16.60
CA THR A 103 -2.56 -1.99 -17.18
C THR A 103 -3.52 -1.44 -16.13
N ALA A 104 -4.63 -0.87 -16.58
CA ALA A 104 -5.67 -0.39 -15.67
C ALA A 104 -6.23 -1.51 -14.79
N ALA A 105 -6.40 -2.71 -15.35
CA ALA A 105 -6.88 -3.86 -14.61
C ALA A 105 -5.90 -4.31 -13.52
N GLU A 106 -4.62 -4.35 -13.83
CA GLU A 106 -3.59 -4.69 -12.86
C GLU A 106 -3.54 -3.69 -11.71
N LEU A 107 -3.63 -2.41 -12.02
CA LEU A 107 -3.63 -1.37 -11.01
C LEU A 107 -4.85 -1.49 -10.09
N ALA A 108 -6.04 -1.66 -10.66
CA ALA A 108 -7.27 -1.83 -9.89
C ALA A 108 -7.20 -3.07 -9.00
N ASN A 109 -6.76 -4.20 -9.53
CA ASN A 109 -6.64 -5.43 -8.78
C ASN A 109 -5.65 -5.29 -7.61
N ALA A 110 -4.52 -4.63 -7.84
CA ALA A 110 -3.52 -4.44 -6.80
C ALA A 110 -4.03 -3.51 -5.70
N CYS A 111 -4.70 -2.42 -6.06
CA CYS A 111 -5.27 -1.49 -5.08
C CYS A 111 -6.36 -2.17 -4.25
N ASP A 112 -7.28 -2.88 -4.92
CA ASP A 112 -8.37 -3.57 -4.23
C ASP A 112 -7.83 -4.66 -3.31
N GLY A 113 -6.86 -5.43 -3.78
CA GLY A 113 -6.23 -6.49 -2.98
C GLY A 113 -5.50 -5.95 -1.77
N LEU A 114 -4.79 -4.85 -1.93
CA LEU A 114 -4.09 -4.21 -0.81
C LEU A 114 -5.07 -3.63 0.21
N ALA A 115 -6.15 -3.00 -0.25
CA ALA A 115 -7.18 -2.48 0.62
C ALA A 115 -7.85 -3.59 1.44
N ASP A 116 -8.19 -4.70 0.80
CA ASP A 116 -8.78 -5.85 1.48
C ASP A 116 -7.82 -6.43 2.51
N ALA A 117 -6.55 -6.55 2.17
CA ALA A 117 -5.54 -7.06 3.10
C ALA A 117 -5.35 -6.12 4.29
N ALA A 118 -5.33 -4.81 4.05
CA ALA A 118 -5.20 -3.82 5.12
C ALA A 118 -6.35 -3.93 6.11
N ASP A 119 -7.59 -3.99 5.62
CA ASP A 119 -8.77 -4.13 6.48
C ASP A 119 -8.77 -5.46 7.24
N TYR A 120 -8.26 -6.51 6.62
CA TYR A 120 -8.25 -7.84 7.24
C TYR A 120 -7.19 -7.97 8.33
N TYR A 121 -5.97 -7.49 8.06
CA TYR A 121 -4.85 -7.72 8.96
C TYR A 121 -4.66 -6.67 10.05
N ASP A 122 -5.09 -5.43 9.84
CA ASP A 122 -4.83 -4.38 10.83
C ASP A 122 -5.48 -4.69 12.18
N GLU A 123 -6.73 -5.11 12.21
CA GLU A 123 -7.42 -5.47 13.46
C GLU A 123 -6.88 -6.75 14.08
N ARG A 124 -6.56 -7.74 13.25
CA ARG A 124 -6.01 -9.01 13.74
C ARG A 124 -4.66 -8.83 14.40
N LEU A 125 -3.78 -8.07 13.77
CA LEU A 125 -2.49 -7.77 14.34
C LEU A 125 -2.60 -6.87 15.57
N HIS A 126 -3.53 -5.92 15.54
CA HIS A 126 -3.79 -5.06 16.68
C HIS A 126 -4.26 -5.86 17.89
N SER A 127 -5.18 -6.80 17.71
CA SER A 127 -5.66 -7.65 18.80
C SER A 127 -4.56 -8.44 19.44
N ARG A 128 -3.58 -8.87 18.66
CA ARG A 128 -2.51 -9.74 19.15
C ARG A 128 -1.30 -8.98 19.70
N PHE A 129 -0.94 -7.89 19.04
CA PHE A 129 0.31 -7.17 19.34
C PHE A 129 0.13 -5.78 19.92
N GLY A 130 -1.08 -5.24 19.87
CA GLY A 130 -1.34 -3.89 20.36
C GLY A 130 -0.96 -2.83 19.34
N GLY A 131 -0.35 -1.74 19.82
CA GLY A 131 -0.06 -0.60 18.98
C GLY A 131 -1.29 0.25 18.72
N HIS A 132 -1.19 1.13 17.74
CA HIS A 132 -2.29 2.03 17.35
C HIS A 132 -2.68 1.74 15.91
N LEU A 133 -3.98 1.52 15.68
CA LEU A 133 -4.53 1.39 14.33
C LEU A 133 -4.26 2.68 13.56
N ALA A 134 -3.77 2.56 12.32
CA ALA A 134 -3.45 3.72 11.51
C ALA A 134 -4.70 4.52 11.12
N PHE A 135 -5.85 3.85 11.01
CA PHE A 135 -7.10 4.47 10.55
C PHE A 135 -8.26 4.16 11.47
N THR A 136 -8.17 4.63 12.72
CA THR A 136 -9.16 4.34 13.76
C THR A 136 -10.47 5.10 13.62
N GLU A 137 -10.43 6.28 13.06
CA GLU A 137 -11.59 7.19 13.02
C GLU A 137 -12.79 6.61 12.31
N ARG A 138 -12.55 5.76 11.31
CA ARG A 138 -13.61 5.18 10.52
C ARG A 138 -14.28 3.99 11.16
N ARG A 139 -13.70 3.48 12.23
CA ARG A 139 -14.20 2.31 12.92
C ARG A 139 -15.10 2.63 14.09
N VAL A 140 -15.15 3.90 14.46
CA VAL A 140 -15.95 4.41 15.55
C VAL A 140 -17.43 4.52 15.13
N HIS A 141 -17.66 4.53 13.84
CA HIS A 141 -19.02 4.64 13.31
C HIS A 141 -19.58 3.27 12.90
#